data_a8f58a4ee800c17f9e279ef77bdbd577
#
_entry.id   a8f58a4ee800c17f9e279ef77bdbd577
#
_cell.length_a   1.000
_cell.length_b   1.000
_cell.length_c   1.000
_cell.angle_alpha   90.00
_cell.angle_beta   90.00
_cell.angle_gamma   90.00
#
_symmetry.space_group_name_H-M   'P 1'
#
loop_
_entity.id
_entity.type
_entity.pdbx_description
1 polymer ?
#
loop_
_entity_poly.entity_id
_entity_poly.type
_entity_poly.pdbx_seq_one_letter_code
_entity_poly.pdbx_strand_id
1 'polypeptide(L)'
;MVESSPAAALPVLHAVTNDEIVGRPQFTERARSVMHAMGPRGALQLRAARMAQEKPARFVELALTLVEEQERSGAWLVINDRVDVALIACARGVQLTRYSLDVPDAMQVLMKSVAPGGVPSCAIGASVHSLEEGIAARLAGATWGVLSDVLAPAVDDRAAAPRSRDESGLALLERLVRYSGIPIVTIGGVTPRHVLALRHAGAYGVAAIRGIWDVEHSERAVLDYLSAYDTEVGR
;
A
#
# COMPACT_ATOMS: atom_id res chain seq x y z
N MET A 1 -9.15 31.28 -11.67
CA MET A 1 -9.76 30.08 -11.08
C MET A 1 -8.80 28.96 -11.35
N VAL A 2 -8.10 28.49 -10.30
CA VAL A 2 -7.25 27.30 -10.42
C VAL A 2 -8.22 26.12 -10.34
N GLU A 3 -8.45 25.44 -11.45
CA GLU A 3 -9.18 24.17 -11.45
C GLU A 3 -8.43 23.23 -10.50
N SER A 4 -9.09 22.86 -9.39
CA SER A 4 -8.60 21.79 -8.53
C SER A 4 -8.61 20.52 -9.38
N SER A 5 -7.42 20.05 -9.76
CA SER A 5 -7.27 18.73 -10.36
C SER A 5 -8.00 17.72 -9.47
N PRO A 6 -8.86 16.84 -10.01
CA PRO A 6 -9.54 15.86 -9.19
C PRO A 6 -8.48 15.06 -8.43
N ALA A 7 -8.64 14.97 -7.11
CA ALA A 7 -7.74 14.18 -6.28
C ALA A 7 -7.59 12.79 -6.93
N ALA A 8 -6.37 12.41 -7.28
CA ALA A 8 -6.11 11.14 -7.96
C ALA A 8 -6.70 10.01 -7.12
N ALA A 9 -7.51 9.16 -7.75
CA ALA A 9 -8.12 8.03 -7.05
C ALA A 9 -7.02 7.15 -6.42
N LEU A 10 -7.28 6.64 -5.21
CA LEU A 10 -6.34 5.75 -4.55
C LEU A 10 -6.11 4.47 -5.38
N PRO A 11 -4.88 3.93 -5.40
CA PRO A 11 -4.61 2.66 -6.05
C PRO A 11 -5.42 1.51 -5.46
N VAL A 12 -5.96 0.64 -6.33
CA VAL A 12 -6.73 -0.54 -5.93
C VAL A 12 -5.86 -1.81 -5.85
N LEU A 13 -4.67 -1.77 -6.44
CA LEU A 13 -3.68 -2.86 -6.40
C LEU A 13 -2.33 -2.35 -5.91
N HIS A 14 -1.81 -2.93 -4.82
CA HIS A 14 -0.48 -2.63 -4.31
C HIS A 14 0.47 -3.81 -4.56
N ALA A 15 1.49 -3.61 -5.39
CA ALA A 15 2.60 -4.54 -5.57
C ALA A 15 3.65 -4.26 -4.49
N VAL A 16 3.66 -5.04 -3.42
CA VAL A 16 4.54 -4.83 -2.27
C VAL A 16 5.82 -5.63 -2.42
N THR A 17 6.98 -5.02 -2.17
CA THR A 17 8.27 -5.69 -2.20
C THR A 17 8.75 -6.14 -0.82
N ASN A 18 9.88 -6.83 -0.78
CA ASN A 18 10.67 -7.12 0.42
C ASN A 18 12.16 -7.10 0.07
N ASP A 19 13.04 -7.27 1.05
CA ASP A 19 14.50 -7.24 0.85
C ASP A 19 15.00 -8.30 -0.13
N GLU A 20 14.38 -9.49 -0.16
CA GLU A 20 14.74 -10.57 -1.10
C GLU A 20 14.40 -10.15 -2.54
N ILE A 21 13.18 -9.66 -2.77
CA ILE A 21 12.70 -9.23 -4.09
C ILE A 21 13.56 -8.07 -4.61
N VAL A 22 13.82 -7.06 -3.78
CA VAL A 22 14.64 -5.90 -4.15
C VAL A 22 16.10 -6.29 -4.42
N GLY A 23 16.58 -7.36 -3.80
CA GLY A 23 17.93 -7.89 -4.02
C GLY A 23 18.10 -8.72 -5.30
N ARG A 24 17.03 -9.06 -6.00
CA ARG A 24 17.09 -9.89 -7.22
C ARG A 24 17.77 -9.15 -8.38
N PRO A 25 18.52 -9.85 -9.22
CA PRO A 25 18.97 -9.30 -10.50
C PRO A 25 17.78 -8.75 -11.30
N GLN A 26 17.97 -7.64 -12.01
CA GLN A 26 16.94 -7.02 -12.85
C GLN A 26 15.67 -6.55 -12.09
N PHE A 27 15.72 -6.43 -10.76
CA PHE A 27 14.56 -5.96 -9.98
C PHE A 27 14.02 -4.63 -10.53
N THR A 28 14.89 -3.66 -10.81
CA THR A 28 14.48 -2.32 -11.27
C THR A 28 13.74 -2.38 -12.61
N GLU A 29 14.21 -3.20 -13.55
CA GLU A 29 13.55 -3.40 -14.84
C GLU A 29 12.16 -4.03 -14.66
N ARG A 30 12.10 -5.08 -13.85
CA ARG A 30 10.84 -5.76 -13.53
C ARG A 30 9.87 -4.85 -12.78
N ALA A 31 10.36 -4.01 -11.87
CA ALA A 31 9.55 -3.02 -11.16
C ALA A 31 8.93 -1.99 -12.11
N ARG A 32 9.71 -1.53 -13.10
CA ARG A 32 9.20 -0.65 -14.17
C ARG A 32 8.07 -1.31 -14.97
N SER A 33 8.26 -2.56 -15.39
CA SER A 33 7.24 -3.32 -16.12
C SER A 33 5.96 -3.49 -15.29
N VAL A 34 6.09 -3.80 -13.99
CA VAL A 34 4.98 -3.91 -13.04
C VAL A 34 4.23 -2.57 -12.90
N MET A 35 4.95 -1.46 -12.70
CA MET A 35 4.34 -0.13 -12.59
C MET A 35 3.63 0.27 -13.89
N HIS A 36 4.24 0.01 -15.03
CA HIS A 36 3.62 0.27 -16.32
C HIS A 36 2.32 -0.54 -16.52
N ALA A 37 2.33 -1.83 -16.19
CA ALA A 37 1.14 -2.68 -16.27
C ALA A 37 0.02 -2.24 -15.30
N MET A 38 0.38 -1.71 -14.12
CA MET A 38 -0.58 -1.20 -13.15
C MET A 38 -1.23 0.12 -13.58
N GLY A 39 -0.47 1.00 -14.22
CA GLY A 39 -0.93 2.35 -14.54
C GLY A 39 -1.45 3.09 -13.30
N PRO A 40 -2.33 4.08 -13.45
CA PRO A 40 -2.83 4.91 -12.35
C PRO A 40 -3.68 4.13 -11.32
N ARG A 41 -4.02 2.88 -11.60
CA ARG A 41 -4.81 2.03 -10.71
C ARG A 41 -3.98 1.26 -9.69
N GLY A 42 -2.66 1.28 -9.82
CA GLY A 42 -1.78 0.54 -8.95
C GLY A 42 -0.72 1.37 -8.25
N ALA A 43 -0.14 0.76 -7.23
CA ALA A 43 0.99 1.29 -6.48
C ALA A 43 2.09 0.23 -6.36
N LEU A 44 3.33 0.62 -6.60
CA LEU A 44 4.48 -0.14 -6.15
C LEU A 44 4.84 0.34 -4.75
N GLN A 45 4.70 -0.53 -3.75
CA GLN A 45 5.14 -0.24 -2.39
C GLN A 45 6.56 -0.76 -2.20
N LEU A 46 7.52 0.15 -2.21
CA LEU A 46 8.93 -0.15 -1.97
C LEU A 46 9.17 -0.41 -0.48
N ARG A 47 9.19 -1.69 -0.12
CA ARG A 47 9.46 -2.20 1.21
C ARG A 47 10.72 -3.05 1.18
N ALA A 48 11.79 -2.57 1.81
CA ALA A 48 13.07 -3.27 1.97
C ALA A 48 13.71 -2.78 3.27
N ALA A 49 13.17 -3.27 4.40
CA ALA A 49 13.47 -2.76 5.73
C ALA A 49 14.96 -2.85 6.07
N ARG A 50 15.60 -3.99 5.75
CA ARG A 50 17.03 -4.19 5.96
C ARG A 50 17.86 -3.27 5.07
N MET A 51 17.51 -3.13 3.78
CA MET A 51 18.22 -2.21 2.89
C MET A 51 18.07 -0.76 3.37
N ALA A 52 16.87 -0.34 3.76
CA ALA A 52 16.63 1.02 4.25
C ALA A 52 17.44 1.35 5.50
N GLN A 53 17.73 0.36 6.35
CA GLN A 53 18.52 0.50 7.56
C GLN A 53 20.03 0.38 7.32
N GLU A 54 20.47 -0.67 6.61
CA GLU A 54 21.90 -1.00 6.44
C GLU A 54 22.56 -0.27 5.26
N LYS A 55 21.76 0.11 4.24
CA LYS A 55 22.23 0.75 2.98
C LYS A 55 21.32 1.90 2.58
N PRO A 56 21.13 2.93 3.43
CA PRO A 56 20.14 3.99 3.22
C PRO A 56 20.36 4.76 1.90
N ALA A 57 21.60 5.02 1.51
CA ALA A 57 21.90 5.69 0.24
C ALA A 57 21.36 4.89 -0.96
N ARG A 58 21.59 3.57 -0.97
CA ARG A 58 21.08 2.69 -2.03
C ARG A 58 19.55 2.62 -2.05
N PHE A 59 18.91 2.66 -0.89
CA PHE A 59 17.45 2.71 -0.81
C PHE A 59 16.89 4.00 -1.41
N VAL A 60 17.54 5.14 -1.12
CA VAL A 60 17.20 6.44 -1.73
C VAL A 60 17.41 6.43 -3.25
N GLU A 61 18.56 5.96 -3.73
CA GLU A 61 18.85 5.83 -5.16
C GLU A 61 17.79 4.99 -5.88
N LEU A 62 17.37 3.88 -5.28
CA LEU A 62 16.32 3.04 -5.83
C LEU A 62 14.98 3.76 -5.87
N ALA A 63 14.61 4.48 -4.83
CA ALA A 63 13.38 5.27 -4.79
C ALA A 63 13.39 6.36 -5.88
N LEU A 64 14.52 7.07 -6.06
CA LEU A 64 14.70 8.08 -7.11
C LEU A 64 14.62 7.48 -8.53
N THR A 65 15.10 6.25 -8.70
CA THR A 65 14.99 5.53 -9.99
C THR A 65 13.54 5.13 -10.29
N LEU A 66 12.78 4.72 -9.26
CA LEU A 66 11.40 4.25 -9.43
C LEU A 66 10.39 5.41 -9.55
N VAL A 67 10.69 6.59 -8.99
CA VAL A 67 9.79 7.73 -9.13
C VAL A 67 9.69 8.23 -10.58
N GLU A 68 10.73 8.05 -11.37
CA GLU A 68 10.64 8.35 -12.81
C GLU A 68 9.54 7.53 -13.50
N GLU A 69 9.34 6.29 -13.06
CA GLU A 69 8.29 5.43 -13.61
C GLU A 69 6.90 5.81 -13.07
N GLN A 70 6.81 6.37 -11.86
CA GLN A 70 5.56 6.95 -11.35
C GLN A 70 5.02 8.01 -12.32
N GLU A 71 5.88 8.88 -12.83
CA GLU A 71 5.47 9.94 -13.76
C GLU A 71 5.14 9.40 -15.17
N ARG A 72 5.84 8.36 -15.61
CA ARG A 72 5.62 7.76 -16.95
C ARG A 72 4.37 6.90 -17.01
N SER A 73 4.14 6.07 -15.98
CA SER A 73 3.05 5.08 -15.97
C SER A 73 1.77 5.59 -15.30
N GLY A 74 1.89 6.61 -14.45
CA GLY A 74 0.82 7.05 -13.56
C GLY A 74 0.65 6.18 -12.32
N ALA A 75 1.34 5.02 -12.22
CA ALA A 75 1.33 4.20 -11.01
C ALA A 75 1.98 4.93 -9.84
N TRP A 76 1.48 4.71 -8.64
CA TRP A 76 2.05 5.35 -7.47
C TRP A 76 3.32 4.63 -7.02
N LEU A 77 4.34 5.40 -6.65
CA LEU A 77 5.40 4.92 -5.78
C LEU A 77 4.97 5.18 -4.32
N VAL A 78 4.96 4.15 -3.51
CA VAL A 78 4.68 4.22 -2.07
C VAL A 78 5.93 3.74 -1.34
N ILE A 79 6.49 4.58 -0.47
CA ILE A 79 7.67 4.24 0.33
C ILE A 79 7.22 3.65 1.68
N ASN A 80 7.80 2.52 2.09
CA ASN A 80 7.48 1.91 3.38
C ASN A 80 8.30 2.55 4.50
N ASP A 81 7.64 3.04 5.55
CA ASP A 81 8.17 3.60 6.81
C ASP A 81 9.03 4.88 6.71
N ARG A 82 9.71 5.12 5.62
CA ARG A 82 10.68 6.21 5.44
C ARG A 82 10.01 7.46 4.83
N VAL A 83 9.40 8.28 5.70
CA VAL A 83 8.74 9.55 5.31
C VAL A 83 9.74 10.52 4.65
N ASP A 84 10.98 10.56 5.15
CA ASP A 84 12.08 11.35 4.58
C ASP A 84 12.41 10.94 3.15
N VAL A 85 12.47 9.63 2.86
CA VAL A 85 12.71 9.13 1.51
C VAL A 85 11.52 9.39 0.60
N ALA A 86 10.29 9.27 1.11
CA ALA A 86 9.09 9.62 0.34
C ALA A 86 9.10 11.09 -0.11
N LEU A 87 9.54 12.00 0.77
CA LEU A 87 9.71 13.42 0.44
C LEU A 87 10.82 13.65 -0.58
N ILE A 88 12.01 13.08 -0.37
CA ILE A 88 13.17 13.25 -1.26
C ILE A 88 12.84 12.74 -2.66
N ALA A 89 12.15 11.60 -2.76
CA ALA A 89 11.79 11.01 -4.04
C ALA A 89 10.50 11.61 -4.65
N CYS A 90 9.80 12.51 -3.97
CA CYS A 90 8.48 12.99 -4.40
C CYS A 90 7.50 11.83 -4.66
N ALA A 91 7.55 10.78 -3.82
CA ALA A 91 6.65 9.65 -3.93
C ALA A 91 5.21 10.08 -3.60
N ARG A 92 4.22 9.51 -4.29
CA ARG A 92 2.79 9.82 -4.06
C ARG A 92 2.25 9.27 -2.77
N GLY A 93 2.97 8.34 -2.10
CA GLY A 93 2.51 7.79 -0.84
C GLY A 93 3.62 7.30 0.07
N VAL A 94 3.31 7.22 1.35
CA VAL A 94 4.10 6.53 2.37
C VAL A 94 3.20 5.56 3.13
N GLN A 95 3.66 4.32 3.32
CA GLN A 95 2.96 3.32 4.14
C GLN A 95 3.66 3.19 5.48
N LEU A 96 2.94 3.50 6.55
CA LEU A 96 3.43 3.43 7.92
C LEU A 96 3.05 2.10 8.56
N THR A 97 4.05 1.48 9.22
CA THR A 97 3.85 0.31 10.05
C THR A 97 3.99 0.69 11.53
N ARG A 98 3.68 -0.22 12.45
CA ARG A 98 3.84 0.02 13.90
C ARG A 98 5.29 0.28 14.35
N TYR A 99 6.27 0.11 13.45
CA TYR A 99 7.69 0.33 13.74
C TYR A 99 8.22 1.66 13.19
N SER A 100 7.38 2.42 12.51
CA SER A 100 7.71 3.73 11.95
C SER A 100 7.18 4.89 12.80
N LEU A 101 7.27 6.10 12.28
CA LEU A 101 6.55 7.24 12.85
C LEU A 101 5.06 6.94 12.90
N ASP A 102 4.35 7.48 13.88
CA ASP A 102 2.90 7.48 13.86
C ASP A 102 2.35 8.45 12.80
N VAL A 103 1.05 8.37 12.51
CA VAL A 103 0.43 9.19 11.46
C VAL A 103 0.53 10.70 11.78
N PRO A 104 0.28 11.18 13.01
CA PRO A 104 0.44 12.58 13.37
C PRO A 104 1.84 13.11 13.11
N ASP A 105 2.87 12.39 13.55
CA ASP A 105 4.27 12.81 13.37
C ASP A 105 4.68 12.80 11.89
N ALA A 106 4.28 11.77 11.14
CA ALA A 106 4.50 11.72 9.70
C ALA A 106 3.82 12.89 8.99
N MET A 107 2.59 13.23 9.36
CA MET A 107 1.87 14.38 8.83
C MET A 107 2.60 15.69 9.13
N GLN A 108 3.13 15.87 10.34
CA GLN A 108 3.93 17.07 10.68
C GLN A 108 5.18 17.18 9.79
N VAL A 109 5.88 16.07 9.54
CA VAL A 109 7.04 16.06 8.65
C VAL A 109 6.64 16.45 7.22
N LEU A 110 5.58 15.87 6.69
CA LEU A 110 5.08 16.19 5.35
C LEU A 110 4.63 17.66 5.23
N MET A 111 3.95 18.18 6.23
CA MET A 111 3.47 19.57 6.25
C MET A 111 4.61 20.60 6.27
N LYS A 112 5.78 20.29 6.84
CA LYS A 112 6.94 21.18 6.81
C LYS A 112 7.49 21.44 5.40
N SER A 113 7.20 20.56 4.46
CA SER A 113 7.62 20.72 3.06
C SER A 113 6.59 21.43 2.17
N VAL A 114 5.45 21.84 2.74
CA VAL A 114 4.35 22.45 2.01
C VAL A 114 4.27 23.95 2.29
N ALA A 115 3.96 24.75 1.26
CA ALA A 115 3.72 26.18 1.44
C ALA A 115 2.52 26.43 2.36
N PRO A 116 2.46 27.59 3.06
CA PRO A 116 1.34 27.93 3.94
C PRO A 116 -0.02 27.78 3.25
N GLY A 117 -0.92 27.01 3.84
CA GLY A 117 -2.27 26.74 3.31
C GLY A 117 -2.35 25.64 2.25
N GLY A 118 -1.23 25.01 1.90
CA GLY A 118 -1.21 23.85 0.99
C GLY A 118 -1.53 22.53 1.70
N VAL A 119 -1.65 21.46 0.91
CA VAL A 119 -1.79 20.09 1.39
C VAL A 119 -0.59 19.25 0.94
N PRO A 120 -0.14 18.25 1.70
CA PRO A 120 0.93 17.38 1.28
C PRO A 120 0.56 16.63 -0.01
N SER A 121 1.51 16.56 -0.94
CA SER A 121 1.35 15.75 -2.17
C SER A 121 1.54 14.24 -1.91
N CYS A 122 2.08 13.88 -0.75
CA CYS A 122 2.31 12.49 -0.34
C CYS A 122 1.19 12.03 0.60
N ALA A 123 0.44 11.03 0.16
CA ALA A 123 -0.63 10.42 0.94
C ALA A 123 -0.08 9.43 1.98
N ILE A 124 -0.76 9.24 3.11
CA ILE A 124 -0.32 8.37 4.20
C ILE A 124 -1.21 7.13 4.27
N GLY A 125 -0.62 5.95 4.18
CA GLY A 125 -1.23 4.69 4.56
C GLY A 125 -0.79 4.24 5.95
N ALA A 126 -1.68 3.60 6.70
CA ALA A 126 -1.37 3.07 8.03
C ALA A 126 -1.74 1.59 8.13
N SER A 127 -0.88 0.79 8.76
CA SER A 127 -1.25 -0.59 9.12
C SER A 127 -2.28 -0.55 10.25
N VAL A 128 -3.36 -1.34 10.13
CA VAL A 128 -4.46 -1.39 11.08
C VAL A 128 -4.81 -2.84 11.44
N HIS A 129 -5.04 -3.12 12.70
CA HIS A 129 -5.29 -4.47 13.23
C HIS A 129 -6.52 -4.53 14.13
N SER A 130 -7.18 -3.39 14.35
CA SER A 130 -8.44 -3.28 15.08
C SER A 130 -9.28 -2.13 14.52
N LEU A 131 -10.57 -2.09 14.92
CA LEU A 131 -11.45 -0.98 14.55
C LEU A 131 -10.97 0.35 15.13
N GLU A 132 -10.48 0.32 16.36
CA GLU A 132 -9.96 1.49 17.08
C GLU A 132 -8.75 2.08 16.35
N GLU A 133 -7.81 1.21 15.89
CA GLU A 133 -6.67 1.64 15.08
C GLU A 133 -7.11 2.25 13.75
N GLY A 134 -8.12 1.68 13.09
CA GLY A 134 -8.68 2.22 11.85
C GLY A 134 -9.29 3.61 12.03
N ILE A 135 -10.07 3.80 13.10
CA ILE A 135 -10.66 5.10 13.45
C ILE A 135 -9.54 6.12 13.80
N ALA A 136 -8.59 5.71 14.63
CA ALA A 136 -7.47 6.56 15.03
C ALA A 136 -6.62 6.99 13.82
N ALA A 137 -6.29 6.07 12.92
CA ALA A 137 -5.54 6.37 11.70
C ALA A 137 -6.27 7.40 10.83
N ARG A 138 -7.59 7.23 10.62
CA ARG A 138 -8.40 8.21 9.88
C ARG A 138 -8.38 9.58 10.54
N LEU A 139 -8.64 9.66 11.84
CA LEU A 139 -8.69 10.92 12.58
C LEU A 139 -7.33 11.65 12.57
N ALA A 140 -6.24 10.87 12.53
CA ALA A 140 -4.88 11.39 12.42
C ALA A 140 -4.49 11.84 11.00
N GLY A 141 -5.35 11.60 9.98
CA GLY A 141 -5.13 12.04 8.61
C GLY A 141 -4.59 10.97 7.65
N ALA A 142 -4.59 9.69 8.03
CA ALA A 142 -4.27 8.63 7.09
C ALA A 142 -5.32 8.55 5.98
N THR A 143 -4.84 8.28 4.76
CA THR A 143 -5.65 8.23 3.55
C THR A 143 -6.21 6.84 3.28
N TRP A 144 -5.47 5.79 3.67
CA TRP A 144 -5.93 4.38 3.62
C TRP A 144 -5.37 3.57 4.79
N GLY A 145 -6.10 2.51 5.16
CA GLY A 145 -5.65 1.49 6.10
C GLY A 145 -5.19 0.22 5.37
N VAL A 146 -4.17 -0.46 5.87
CA VAL A 146 -3.74 -1.77 5.39
C VAL A 146 -4.02 -2.82 6.47
N LEU A 147 -4.91 -3.76 6.17
CA LEU A 147 -5.24 -4.91 7.01
C LEU A 147 -4.50 -6.15 6.53
N SER A 148 -3.63 -6.71 7.39
CA SER A 148 -2.88 -7.94 7.09
C SER A 148 -3.65 -9.21 7.45
N ASP A 149 -3.25 -10.33 6.83
CA ASP A 149 -3.69 -11.70 7.17
C ASP A 149 -5.20 -11.93 7.17
N VAL A 150 -5.93 -11.21 6.31
CA VAL A 150 -7.39 -11.28 6.21
C VAL A 150 -7.89 -12.69 5.84
N LEU A 151 -7.07 -13.45 5.11
CA LEU A 151 -7.35 -14.82 4.65
C LEU A 151 -6.75 -15.91 5.57
N ALA A 152 -6.00 -15.53 6.61
CA ALA A 152 -5.46 -16.49 7.55
C ALA A 152 -6.59 -17.10 8.39
N PRO A 153 -6.55 -18.42 8.66
CA PRO A 153 -7.46 -19.01 9.65
C PRO A 153 -7.23 -18.34 11.02
N ALA A 154 -8.27 -18.27 11.83
CA ALA A 154 -8.27 -17.57 13.13
C ALA A 154 -7.22 -18.09 14.14
N VAL A 155 -6.52 -19.17 13.80
CA VAL A 155 -5.52 -19.84 14.64
C VAL A 155 -4.24 -20.03 13.84
N ASP A 156 -3.34 -19.04 13.87
CA ASP A 156 -1.92 -19.28 13.60
C ASP A 156 -1.07 -18.45 14.59
N ASP A 157 -0.38 -19.18 15.50
CA ASP A 157 0.40 -18.64 16.63
C ASP A 157 1.69 -17.89 16.22
N ARG A 158 1.91 -17.59 14.94
CA ARG A 158 3.25 -17.26 14.42
C ARG A 158 3.58 -15.81 14.16
N ALA A 159 2.83 -14.86 14.52
CA ALA A 159 3.21 -13.43 14.45
C ALA A 159 2.07 -12.52 14.04
N ALA A 160 1.19 -12.23 14.88
CA ALA A 160 0.32 -11.07 14.70
C ALA A 160 0.16 -10.36 16.04
N ALA A 161 0.00 -9.05 15.99
CA ALA A 161 -0.56 -8.31 17.12
C ALA A 161 -1.82 -9.02 17.62
N PRO A 162 -2.14 -8.96 18.92
CA PRO A 162 -3.25 -9.71 19.49
C PRO A 162 -4.56 -9.25 18.85
N ARG A 163 -5.02 -10.02 17.86
CA ARG A 163 -6.44 -10.02 17.49
C ARG A 163 -7.19 -10.66 18.65
N SER A 164 -8.40 -10.19 18.92
CA SER A 164 -9.29 -10.98 19.79
C SER A 164 -9.35 -12.39 19.16
N ARG A 165 -9.05 -13.42 19.92
CA ARG A 165 -8.94 -14.82 19.44
C ARG A 165 -10.18 -15.35 18.71
N ASP A 166 -11.27 -14.59 18.68
CA ASP A 166 -12.59 -14.99 18.22
C ASP A 166 -13.04 -14.33 16.91
N GLU A 167 -12.28 -13.37 16.34
CA GLU A 167 -12.70 -12.65 15.14
C GLU A 167 -11.91 -13.09 13.89
N SER A 168 -12.62 -13.55 12.85
CA SER A 168 -11.99 -13.85 11.55
C SER A 168 -11.50 -12.55 10.90
N GLY A 169 -10.44 -12.65 10.08
CA GLY A 169 -9.93 -11.49 9.34
C GLY A 169 -10.98 -10.82 8.44
N LEU A 170 -11.92 -11.59 7.89
CA LEU A 170 -13.04 -11.05 7.10
C LEU A 170 -14.03 -10.27 7.98
N ALA A 171 -14.38 -10.75 9.16
CA ALA A 171 -15.27 -10.03 10.06
C ALA A 171 -14.67 -8.70 10.51
N LEU A 172 -13.36 -8.68 10.78
CA LEU A 172 -12.66 -7.44 11.09
C LEU A 172 -12.62 -6.49 9.88
N LEU A 173 -12.42 -7.00 8.67
CA LEU A 173 -12.48 -6.20 7.44
C LEU A 173 -13.85 -5.53 7.30
N GLU A 174 -14.95 -6.28 7.42
CA GLU A 174 -16.31 -5.74 7.33
C GLU A 174 -16.59 -4.65 8.38
N ARG A 175 -16.10 -4.86 9.60
CA ARG A 175 -16.23 -3.85 10.69
C ARG A 175 -15.40 -2.59 10.39
N LEU A 176 -14.16 -2.74 9.95
CA LEU A 176 -13.31 -1.62 9.55
C LEU A 176 -13.95 -0.81 8.42
N VAL A 177 -14.41 -1.47 7.36
CA VAL A 177 -15.07 -0.83 6.23
C VAL A 177 -16.31 -0.06 6.68
N ARG A 178 -17.12 -0.67 7.54
CA ARG A 178 -18.40 -0.07 7.98
C ARG A 178 -18.23 1.10 8.94
N TYR A 179 -17.24 1.06 9.83
CA TYR A 179 -17.20 1.97 10.98
C TYR A 179 -15.94 2.85 11.06
N SER A 180 -14.83 2.51 10.42
CA SER A 180 -13.62 3.33 10.50
C SER A 180 -13.68 4.56 9.60
N GLY A 181 -14.41 4.46 8.49
CA GLY A 181 -14.51 5.52 7.48
C GLY A 181 -13.21 5.77 6.71
N ILE A 182 -12.27 4.82 6.73
CA ILE A 182 -11.03 4.84 5.94
C ILE A 182 -11.06 3.71 4.90
N PRO A 183 -10.64 3.94 3.64
CA PRO A 183 -10.50 2.88 2.65
C PRO A 183 -9.53 1.80 3.13
N ILE A 184 -9.93 0.52 3.06
CA ILE A 184 -9.09 -0.60 3.53
C ILE A 184 -8.53 -1.38 2.35
N VAL A 185 -7.20 -1.49 2.31
CA VAL A 185 -6.44 -2.37 1.43
C VAL A 185 -6.08 -3.64 2.20
N THR A 186 -6.34 -4.81 1.65
CA THR A 186 -6.07 -6.09 2.31
C THR A 186 -4.80 -6.73 1.78
N ILE A 187 -3.98 -7.31 2.67
CA ILE A 187 -2.75 -8.04 2.32
C ILE A 187 -2.67 -9.37 3.08
N GLY A 188 -1.92 -10.32 2.54
CA GLY A 188 -1.68 -11.62 3.17
C GLY A 188 -2.27 -12.78 2.38
N GLY A 189 -1.46 -13.42 1.55
CA GLY A 189 -1.87 -14.58 0.73
C GLY A 189 -2.93 -14.29 -0.35
N VAL A 190 -3.20 -13.01 -0.63
CA VAL A 190 -4.17 -12.60 -1.64
C VAL A 190 -3.69 -13.03 -3.03
N THR A 191 -4.57 -13.65 -3.80
CA THR A 191 -4.40 -14.01 -5.21
C THR A 191 -5.59 -13.50 -6.02
N PRO A 192 -5.55 -13.46 -7.37
CA PRO A 192 -6.67 -12.96 -8.18
C PRO A 192 -8.03 -13.59 -7.83
N ARG A 193 -8.06 -14.87 -7.49
CA ARG A 193 -9.31 -15.58 -7.10
C ARG A 193 -9.97 -15.03 -5.83
N HIS A 194 -9.23 -14.35 -4.96
CA HIS A 194 -9.74 -13.80 -3.71
C HIS A 194 -10.28 -12.38 -3.86
N VAL A 195 -9.91 -11.67 -4.94
CA VAL A 195 -10.20 -10.24 -5.11
C VAL A 195 -11.69 -9.95 -5.06
N LEU A 196 -12.49 -10.73 -5.78
CA LEU A 196 -13.95 -10.53 -5.81
C LEU A 196 -14.58 -10.70 -4.42
N ALA A 197 -14.19 -11.75 -3.68
CA ALA A 197 -14.71 -11.99 -2.33
C ALA A 197 -14.30 -10.88 -1.35
N LEU A 198 -13.07 -10.39 -1.43
CA LEU A 198 -12.60 -9.28 -0.60
C LEU A 198 -13.33 -7.97 -0.93
N ARG A 199 -13.62 -7.71 -2.20
CA ARG A 199 -14.45 -6.57 -2.61
C ARG A 199 -15.89 -6.68 -2.10
N HIS A 200 -16.48 -7.86 -2.12
CA HIS A 200 -17.80 -8.10 -1.52
C HIS A 200 -17.82 -7.82 -0.01
N ALA A 201 -16.73 -8.14 0.69
CA ALA A 201 -16.54 -7.76 2.10
C ALA A 201 -16.21 -6.26 2.29
N GLY A 202 -16.17 -5.48 1.20
CA GLY A 202 -15.99 -4.03 1.20
C GLY A 202 -14.54 -3.55 1.13
N ALA A 203 -13.55 -4.43 0.88
CA ALA A 203 -12.18 -4.00 0.65
C ALA A 203 -12.11 -2.98 -0.50
N TYR A 204 -11.45 -1.86 -0.26
CA TYR A 204 -11.19 -0.86 -1.29
C TYR A 204 -10.18 -1.38 -2.33
N GLY A 205 -9.18 -2.10 -1.88
CA GLY A 205 -8.14 -2.64 -2.74
C GLY A 205 -7.45 -3.84 -2.11
N VAL A 206 -6.51 -4.39 -2.86
CA VAL A 206 -5.71 -5.54 -2.43
C VAL A 206 -4.22 -5.28 -2.61
N ALA A 207 -3.40 -5.92 -1.78
CA ALA A 207 -1.96 -5.89 -1.90
C ALA A 207 -1.40 -7.32 -2.01
N ALA A 208 -0.39 -7.50 -2.85
CA ALA A 208 0.26 -8.78 -3.05
C ALA A 208 1.79 -8.64 -3.06
N ILE A 209 2.46 -9.66 -2.53
CA ILE A 209 3.92 -9.82 -2.59
C ILE A 209 4.22 -10.94 -3.57
N ARG A 210 4.22 -12.19 -3.09
CA ARG A 210 4.59 -13.37 -3.88
C ARG A 210 3.75 -13.57 -5.13
N GLY A 211 2.45 -13.25 -5.08
CA GLY A 211 1.55 -13.38 -6.23
C GLY A 211 1.91 -12.49 -7.43
N ILE A 212 2.76 -11.47 -7.22
CA ILE A 212 3.28 -10.60 -8.29
C ILE A 212 4.76 -10.87 -8.56
N TRP A 213 5.56 -11.12 -7.52
CA TRP A 213 7.02 -11.15 -7.66
C TRP A 213 7.63 -12.55 -7.78
N ASP A 214 6.93 -13.61 -7.34
CA ASP A 214 7.40 -15.00 -7.39
C ASP A 214 6.78 -15.78 -8.57
N VAL A 215 6.42 -15.07 -9.63
CA VAL A 215 5.88 -15.62 -10.88
C VAL A 215 6.81 -15.27 -12.04
N GLU A 216 6.73 -15.99 -13.12
CA GLU A 216 7.56 -15.77 -14.31
C GLU A 216 7.28 -14.40 -14.95
N HIS A 217 6.01 -14.06 -15.11
CA HIS A 217 5.53 -12.84 -15.76
C HIS A 217 4.74 -11.95 -14.79
N SER A 218 5.43 -11.04 -14.10
CA SER A 218 4.83 -10.14 -13.10
C SER A 218 3.79 -9.20 -13.68
N GLU A 219 4.01 -8.69 -14.89
CA GLU A 219 3.09 -7.82 -15.61
C GLU A 219 1.77 -8.55 -15.92
N ARG A 220 1.82 -9.83 -16.28
CA ARG A 220 0.63 -10.64 -16.50
C ARG A 220 -0.13 -10.86 -15.19
N ALA A 221 0.58 -11.17 -14.11
CA ALA A 221 -0.04 -11.32 -12.80
C ALA A 221 -0.77 -10.02 -12.37
N VAL A 222 -0.16 -8.86 -12.59
CA VAL A 222 -0.80 -7.56 -12.35
C VAL A 222 -2.12 -7.43 -13.10
N LEU A 223 -2.13 -7.75 -14.40
CA LEU A 223 -3.34 -7.69 -15.22
C LEU A 223 -4.41 -8.67 -14.74
N ASP A 224 -4.02 -9.86 -14.26
CA ASP A 224 -4.95 -10.83 -13.69
C ASP A 224 -5.62 -10.32 -12.40
N TYR A 225 -4.86 -9.62 -11.52
CA TYR A 225 -5.43 -8.95 -10.34
C TYR A 225 -6.39 -7.83 -10.72
N LEU A 226 -6.02 -6.98 -11.67
CA LEU A 226 -6.86 -5.87 -12.11
C LEU A 226 -8.12 -6.36 -12.81
N SER A 227 -8.02 -7.40 -13.65
CA SER A 227 -9.17 -8.05 -14.28
C SER A 227 -10.12 -8.65 -13.25
N ALA A 228 -9.59 -9.34 -12.24
CA ALA A 228 -10.39 -9.86 -11.13
C ALA A 228 -11.07 -8.74 -10.31
N TYR A 229 -10.40 -7.59 -10.20
CA TYR A 229 -10.98 -6.41 -9.56
C TYR A 229 -12.14 -5.81 -10.38
N ASP A 230 -12.08 -5.85 -11.71
CA ASP A 230 -13.12 -5.31 -12.61
C ASP A 230 -14.32 -6.22 -12.76
N THR A 231 -14.24 -7.46 -12.30
CA THR A 231 -15.39 -8.37 -12.28
C THR A 231 -16.52 -7.71 -11.50
N GLU A 232 -17.70 -7.64 -12.10
CA GLU A 232 -18.87 -7.01 -11.48
C GLU A 232 -19.22 -7.70 -10.17
N VAL A 233 -19.35 -6.89 -9.13
CA VAL A 233 -19.97 -7.31 -7.87
C VAL A 233 -21.47 -7.41 -8.16
N GLY A 234 -21.97 -8.63 -8.44
CA GLY A 234 -23.41 -8.85 -8.65
C GLY A 234 -24.21 -8.23 -7.51
N ARG A 235 -25.19 -7.43 -7.87
CA ARG A 235 -26.12 -6.76 -6.94
C ARG A 235 -27.03 -7.80 -6.28
#